data_968151510a5b36ae8790bef2647ed772
#
_entry.id   968151510a5b36ae8790bef2647ed772
#
_cell.length_a   1.000
_cell.length_b   1.000
_cell.length_c   1.000
_cell.angle_alpha   90.00
_cell.angle_beta   90.00
_cell.angle_gamma   90.00
#
_symmetry.space_group_name_H-M   'P 1'
#
loop_
_entity.id
_entity.type
_entity.pdbx_description
1 polymer ?
#
loop_
_entity_poly.entity_id
_entity_poly.type
_entity_poly.pdbx_seq_one_letter_code
_entity_poly.pdbx_strand_id
1 'polypeptide(L)'
;PRPKSSAASDVYKRQPELDLEDLKQYLIPLTDITDDEIKGEVLYIDEFGNCQTNISPQELTDKDFKIGDVIPIKIDNQELSAKWCETYKNETIGGIGIVIDSWGMASLFLSNGNAQKMLNCKDNSKVIIKVSN
;
A
#
# COMPACT_ATOMS: atom_id res chain seq x y z
N PRO A 1 15.30 21.54 -25.94
CA PRO A 1 15.12 21.79 -25.65
C PRO A 1 14.62 22.08 -25.65
N ARG A 2 14.57 21.68 -25.85
CA ARG A 2 14.26 21.87 -25.58
C ARG A 2 13.65 22.33 -25.73
N PRO A 3 13.66 22.20 -26.14
CA PRO A 3 13.18 22.50 -26.11
C PRO A 3 12.60 22.67 -26.36
N LYS A 4 12.42 22.44 -26.78
CA LYS A 4 12.08 22.56 -26.77
C LYS A 4 11.45 22.61 -26.99
N SER A 5 11.48 22.27 -27.44
CA SER A 5 11.17 22.34 -27.39
C SER A 5 10.69 22.38 -27.44
N SER A 6 10.62 22.15 -27.67
CA SER A 6 10.39 22.17 -27.34
C SER A 6 9.91 22.30 -27.11
N ALA A 7 9.74 22.23 -27.35
CA ALA A 7 9.48 22.18 -26.78
C ALA A 7 8.69 21.98 -26.60
N ALA A 8 8.20 21.64 -26.74
CA ALA A 8 7.75 21.37 -26.24
C ALA A 8 7.47 20.61 -26.43
N SER A 9 7.41 20.04 -26.89
CA SER A 9 7.52 19.34 -26.58
C SER A 9 7.93 18.99 -26.18
N ASP A 10 8.30 18.95 -26.09
CA ASP A 10 8.74 18.73 -25.28
C ASP A 10 8.36 18.94 -24.45
N VAL A 11 7.79 19.17 -24.38
CA VAL A 11 7.54 19.21 -23.34
C VAL A 11 6.67 18.51 -22.91
N TYR A 12 6.12 18.18 -23.17
CA TYR A 12 5.62 17.38 -22.58
C TYR A 12 6.08 16.37 -22.62
N LYS A 13 6.25 16.24 -23.01
CA LYS A 13 6.97 15.25 -22.98
C LYS A 13 7.93 15.09 -22.07
N ARG A 14 8.09 15.91 -21.61
CA ARG A 14 9.04 15.79 -20.79
C ARG A 14 8.66 16.07 -19.50
N GLN A 15 8.25 15.26 -18.75
CA GLN A 15 8.34 15.24 -17.38
C GLN A 15 9.23 14.15 -17.00
N PRO A 16 10.31 14.07 -17.63
CA PRO A 16 11.16 12.89 -17.48
C PRO A 16 11.78 12.81 -16.12
N GLU A 17 11.82 13.90 -15.42
CA GLU A 17 12.49 13.90 -14.13
C GLU A 17 11.60 13.54 -12.97
N LEU A 18 10.32 13.42 -13.19
CA LEU A 18 9.44 12.99 -12.11
C LEU A 18 9.42 11.50 -12.05
N ASP A 19 9.93 10.93 -10.96
CA ASP A 19 9.85 9.50 -10.78
C ASP A 19 8.78 9.19 -9.75
N LEU A 20 8.63 7.90 -9.47
CA LEU A 20 7.58 7.44 -8.58
C LEU A 20 7.73 7.99 -7.17
N GLU A 21 8.98 8.13 -6.71
CA GLU A 21 9.22 8.64 -5.37
C GLU A 21 8.81 10.11 -5.25
N ASP A 22 9.06 10.90 -6.29
CA ASP A 22 8.64 12.30 -6.28
C ASP A 22 7.13 12.40 -6.21
N LEU A 23 6.42 11.57 -6.95
CA LEU A 23 4.96 11.57 -6.93
C LEU A 23 4.43 11.18 -5.56
N LYS A 24 5.07 10.22 -4.89
CA LYS A 24 4.64 9.80 -3.56
C LYS A 24 4.72 10.95 -2.56
N GLN A 25 5.74 11.79 -2.67
CA GLN A 25 5.89 12.91 -1.76
C GLN A 25 4.75 13.91 -1.85
N TYR A 26 4.19 14.06 -3.05
CA TYR A 26 3.19 15.10 -3.29
C TYR A 26 1.75 14.60 -3.32
N LEU A 27 1.56 13.33 -3.63
CA LEU A 27 0.21 12.81 -3.87
C LEU A 27 -0.27 11.83 -2.83
N ILE A 28 0.62 11.18 -2.11
CA ILE A 28 0.26 10.14 -1.16
C ILE A 28 0.32 10.71 0.26
N PRO A 29 -0.78 10.62 1.01
CA PRO A 29 -0.77 11.08 2.40
C PRO A 29 0.29 10.34 3.21
N LEU A 30 0.86 11.05 4.17
CA LEU A 30 1.87 10.45 5.04
C LEU A 30 1.21 9.56 6.08
N THR A 31 1.93 8.50 6.45
CA THR A 31 1.53 7.65 7.56
C THR A 31 1.92 8.34 8.87
N ASP A 32 1.27 7.91 9.94
CA ASP A 32 1.60 8.38 11.28
C ASP A 32 2.18 7.19 12.02
N ILE A 33 3.46 7.27 12.38
CA ILE A 33 4.20 6.16 12.96
C ILE A 33 4.53 6.45 14.41
N THR A 34 4.15 5.53 15.28
CA THR A 34 4.54 5.58 16.70
C THR A 34 5.32 4.30 17.00
N ASP A 35 5.76 4.15 18.25
CA ASP A 35 6.49 2.95 18.63
C ASP A 35 5.64 1.69 18.47
N ASP A 36 4.34 1.81 18.65
CA ASP A 36 3.43 0.68 18.72
C ASP A 36 2.59 0.47 17.45
N GLU A 37 2.56 1.44 16.55
CA GLU A 37 1.63 1.40 15.44
C GLU A 37 2.15 2.12 14.22
N ILE A 38 1.68 1.66 13.06
CA ILE A 38 1.79 2.40 11.81
C ILE A 38 0.36 2.71 11.40
N LYS A 39 0.01 3.97 11.32
CA LYS A 39 -1.34 4.39 10.97
C LYS A 39 -1.37 4.91 9.55
N GLY A 40 -2.10 4.24 8.71
CA GLY A 40 -2.26 4.63 7.32
C GLY A 40 -3.73 4.61 6.92
N GLU A 41 -3.96 4.59 5.63
CA GLU A 41 -5.31 4.55 5.10
C GLU A 41 -5.33 3.91 3.73
N VAL A 42 -6.53 3.50 3.30
CA VAL A 42 -6.73 2.94 1.97
C VAL A 42 -6.77 4.11 1.00
N LEU A 43 -5.91 4.05 -0.02
CA LEU A 43 -5.82 5.08 -1.05
C LEU A 43 -6.71 4.76 -2.24
N TYR A 44 -6.79 3.49 -2.59
CA TYR A 44 -7.40 3.09 -3.85
C TYR A 44 -7.82 1.63 -3.77
N ILE A 45 -8.96 1.32 -4.35
CA ILE A 45 -9.45 -0.05 -4.44
C ILE A 45 -9.53 -0.39 -5.92
N ASP A 46 -8.81 -1.44 -6.33
CA ASP A 46 -8.78 -1.79 -7.76
C ASP A 46 -9.99 -2.65 -8.14
N GLU A 47 -10.04 -3.01 -9.42
CA GLU A 47 -11.19 -3.74 -9.94
C GLU A 47 -11.32 -5.15 -9.35
N PHE A 48 -10.22 -5.69 -8.80
CA PHE A 48 -10.23 -7.01 -8.18
C PHE A 48 -10.54 -6.93 -6.69
N GLY A 49 -10.73 -5.73 -6.17
CA GLY A 49 -11.02 -5.53 -4.77
C GLY A 49 -9.79 -5.49 -3.88
N ASN A 50 -8.61 -5.36 -4.46
CA ASN A 50 -7.39 -5.17 -3.68
C ASN A 50 -7.34 -3.74 -3.17
N CYS A 51 -6.92 -3.58 -1.93
CA CYS A 51 -6.94 -2.27 -1.27
C CYS A 51 -5.52 -1.74 -1.11
N GLN A 52 -5.16 -0.75 -1.91
CA GLN A 52 -3.85 -0.12 -1.81
C GLN A 52 -3.83 0.85 -0.63
N THR A 53 -2.78 0.76 0.17
CA THR A 53 -2.61 1.66 1.32
C THR A 53 -1.44 2.61 1.07
N ASN A 54 -1.25 3.53 2.00
CA ASN A 54 -0.10 4.43 1.95
C ASN A 54 1.07 3.94 2.81
N ILE A 55 1.05 2.66 3.20
CA ILE A 55 2.11 2.08 4.02
C ILE A 55 3.16 1.48 3.10
N SER A 56 4.44 1.83 3.34
CA SER A 56 5.54 1.36 2.51
C SER A 56 6.19 0.12 3.11
N PRO A 57 6.92 -0.66 2.29
CA PRO A 57 7.64 -1.82 2.83
C PRO A 57 8.72 -1.41 3.80
N GLN A 58 9.33 -0.22 3.62
CA GLN A 58 10.34 0.25 4.53
C GLN A 58 9.78 0.45 5.93
N GLU A 59 8.55 0.97 6.01
CA GLU A 59 7.89 1.17 7.30
C GLU A 59 7.65 -0.15 8.01
N LEU A 60 7.29 -1.19 7.26
CA LEU A 60 7.11 -2.51 7.83
C LEU A 60 8.44 -3.09 8.30
N THR A 61 9.48 -2.94 7.49
CA THR A 61 10.80 -3.45 7.82
C THR A 61 11.37 -2.73 9.04
N ASP A 62 11.12 -1.44 9.15
CA ASP A 62 11.58 -0.65 10.31
C ASP A 62 10.96 -1.13 11.62
N LYS A 63 9.83 -1.81 11.55
CA LYS A 63 9.17 -2.40 12.71
C LYS A 63 9.47 -3.89 12.84
N ASP A 64 10.52 -4.35 12.16
CA ASP A 64 11.00 -5.74 12.22
C ASP A 64 10.07 -6.77 11.60
N PHE A 65 9.14 -6.34 10.76
CA PHE A 65 8.35 -7.27 9.96
C PHE A 65 9.11 -7.67 8.70
N LYS A 66 8.87 -8.87 8.22
CA LYS A 66 9.46 -9.35 6.97
C LYS A 66 8.46 -10.23 6.23
N ILE A 67 8.78 -10.50 4.98
CA ILE A 67 7.91 -11.33 4.15
C ILE A 67 7.76 -12.70 4.80
N GLY A 68 6.51 -13.16 4.89
CA GLY A 68 6.16 -14.39 5.56
C GLY A 68 5.57 -14.18 6.95
N ASP A 69 5.78 -13.01 7.54
CA ASP A 69 5.23 -12.73 8.86
C ASP A 69 3.72 -12.51 8.80
N VAL A 70 3.07 -12.88 9.88
CA VAL A 70 1.65 -12.58 10.08
C VAL A 70 1.59 -11.29 10.88
N ILE A 71 0.97 -10.29 10.30
CA ILE A 71 0.98 -8.93 10.84
C ILE A 71 -0.40 -8.57 11.38
N PRO A 72 -0.50 -8.19 12.66
CA PRO A 72 -1.80 -7.75 13.21
C PRO A 72 -2.18 -6.40 12.61
N ILE A 73 -3.38 -6.31 12.07
CA ILE A 73 -3.86 -5.06 11.51
C ILE A 73 -5.27 -4.75 12.01
N LYS A 74 -5.62 -3.49 11.92
CA LYS A 74 -6.96 -3.04 12.25
C LYS A 74 -7.44 -2.15 11.11
N ILE A 75 -8.58 -2.50 10.54
CA ILE A 75 -9.18 -1.70 9.46
C ILE A 75 -10.50 -1.18 9.96
N ASP A 76 -10.57 0.15 10.07
CA ASP A 76 -11.67 0.83 10.74
C ASP A 76 -11.81 0.23 12.14
N ASN A 77 -12.81 -0.57 12.41
CA ASN A 77 -12.98 -1.17 13.74
C ASN A 77 -12.80 -2.68 13.73
N GLN A 78 -12.29 -3.24 12.64
CA GLN A 78 -12.09 -4.68 12.51
C GLN A 78 -10.64 -5.05 12.78
N GLU A 79 -10.41 -5.96 13.71
CA GLU A 79 -9.07 -6.46 14.00
C GLU A 79 -8.89 -7.80 13.33
N LEU A 80 -7.77 -7.95 12.65
CA LEU A 80 -7.47 -9.18 11.93
C LEU A 80 -5.97 -9.32 11.78
N SER A 81 -5.55 -10.43 11.16
CA SER A 81 -4.15 -10.66 10.85
C SER A 81 -4.00 -10.81 9.36
N ALA A 82 -2.90 -10.28 8.83
CA ALA A 82 -2.60 -10.37 7.41
C ALA A 82 -1.19 -10.92 7.24
N LYS A 83 -1.04 -11.82 6.29
CA LYS A 83 0.28 -12.38 6.00
C LYS A 83 0.97 -11.55 4.95
N TRP A 84 2.22 -11.16 5.19
CA TRP A 84 3.01 -10.43 4.20
C TRP A 84 3.51 -11.42 3.16
N CYS A 85 2.99 -11.34 1.94
CA CYS A 85 3.27 -12.27 0.86
C CYS A 85 4.16 -11.62 -0.19
N GLU A 86 4.90 -12.46 -0.92
CA GLU A 86 5.77 -11.96 -1.99
C GLU A 86 4.97 -11.52 -3.20
N THR A 87 3.90 -12.24 -3.51
CA THR A 87 3.09 -11.95 -4.69
C THR A 87 1.62 -12.22 -4.40
N TYR A 88 0.76 -11.74 -5.29
CA TYR A 88 -0.66 -12.03 -5.23
C TYR A 88 -0.97 -13.51 -5.44
N LYS A 89 0.00 -14.28 -5.93
CA LYS A 89 -0.19 -15.71 -6.18
C LYS A 89 -0.08 -16.55 -4.92
N ASN A 90 0.47 -15.99 -3.85
CA ASN A 90 0.54 -16.70 -2.59
C ASN A 90 -0.87 -16.91 -2.06
N GLU A 91 -1.09 -18.09 -1.48
CA GLU A 91 -2.39 -18.36 -0.88
C GLU A 91 -2.46 -17.78 0.50
N THR A 92 -3.59 -17.19 0.81
CA THR A 92 -3.80 -16.56 2.10
C THR A 92 -4.73 -17.38 2.99
N ILE A 93 -5.19 -18.49 2.53
CA ILE A 93 -6.08 -19.47 3.20
C ILE A 93 -7.03 -18.83 4.20
N GLY A 94 -8.15 -18.31 3.67
CA GLY A 94 -9.21 -17.77 4.53
C GLY A 94 -8.90 -16.46 5.19
N GLY A 95 -7.80 -15.82 4.81
CA GLY A 95 -7.40 -14.57 5.42
C GLY A 95 -6.89 -13.57 4.40
N ILE A 96 -6.51 -12.42 4.91
CA ILE A 96 -6.02 -11.32 4.08
C ILE A 96 -4.50 -11.42 3.96
N GLY A 97 -3.98 -11.09 2.79
CA GLY A 97 -2.55 -10.96 2.58
C GLY A 97 -2.16 -9.52 2.34
N ILE A 98 -0.89 -9.26 2.54
CA ILE A 98 -0.27 -7.97 2.21
C ILE A 98 0.76 -8.25 1.13
N VAL A 99 0.74 -7.46 0.07
CA VAL A 99 1.74 -7.56 -0.99
C VAL A 99 2.17 -6.14 -1.36
N ILE A 100 3.41 -5.99 -1.79
CA ILE A 100 3.87 -4.67 -2.25
C ILE A 100 3.51 -4.57 -3.73
N ASP A 101 2.70 -3.59 -4.07
CA ASP A 101 2.18 -3.43 -5.42
C ASP A 101 3.18 -2.71 -6.32
N SER A 102 2.78 -2.44 -7.55
CA SER A 102 3.66 -1.82 -8.53
C SER A 102 4.00 -0.37 -8.19
N TRP A 103 3.25 0.26 -7.29
CA TRP A 103 3.55 1.59 -6.79
C TRP A 103 4.52 1.55 -5.61
N GLY A 104 4.87 0.33 -5.14
CA GLY A 104 5.75 0.20 -4.00
C GLY A 104 5.05 0.39 -2.67
N MET A 105 3.73 0.21 -2.64
CA MET A 105 2.93 0.37 -1.44
C MET A 105 2.32 -0.96 -1.03
N ALA A 106 2.05 -1.11 0.27
CA ALA A 106 1.40 -2.30 0.77
C ALA A 106 -0.06 -2.31 0.32
N SER A 107 -0.47 -3.41 -0.29
CA SER A 107 -1.84 -3.62 -0.74
C SER A 107 -2.41 -4.82 -0.02
N LEU A 108 -3.66 -4.72 0.38
CA LEU A 108 -4.36 -5.83 1.01
C LEU A 108 -5.10 -6.62 -0.06
N PHE A 109 -4.96 -7.94 -0.02
CA PHE A 109 -5.61 -8.78 -1.01
C PHE A 109 -6.16 -10.05 -0.38
N LEU A 110 -7.06 -10.71 -1.08
CA LEU A 110 -7.62 -11.98 -0.65
C LEU A 110 -7.43 -12.98 -1.77
N SER A 111 -6.78 -14.09 -1.46
CA SER A 111 -6.54 -15.13 -2.45
C SER A 111 -7.87 -15.69 -2.94
N ASN A 112 -8.07 -15.66 -4.26
CA ASN A 112 -9.31 -16.13 -4.88
C ASN A 112 -10.56 -15.43 -4.37
N GLY A 113 -10.41 -14.15 -3.99
CA GLY A 113 -11.53 -13.41 -3.46
C GLY A 113 -11.36 -11.92 -3.62
N ASN A 114 -12.18 -11.19 -2.91
CA ASN A 114 -12.24 -9.73 -2.98
C ASN A 114 -12.03 -9.16 -1.59
N ALA A 115 -10.85 -8.60 -1.35
CA ALA A 115 -10.50 -8.09 -0.03
C ALA A 115 -11.40 -6.95 0.39
N GLN A 116 -11.76 -6.06 -0.54
CA GLN A 116 -12.62 -4.94 -0.24
C GLN A 116 -13.98 -5.40 0.31
N LYS A 117 -14.53 -6.45 -0.29
CA LYS A 117 -15.82 -6.96 0.18
C LYS A 117 -15.69 -7.66 1.52
N MET A 118 -14.63 -8.45 1.70
CA MET A 118 -14.42 -9.15 2.94
C MET A 118 -14.23 -8.17 4.10
N LEU A 119 -13.49 -7.09 3.86
CA LEU A 119 -13.17 -6.11 4.88
C LEU A 119 -14.22 -5.01 5.01
N ASN A 120 -15.08 -4.90 4.00
CA ASN A 120 -16.07 -3.83 3.93
C ASN A 120 -15.40 -2.46 4.03
N CYS A 121 -14.25 -2.33 3.39
CA CYS A 121 -13.49 -1.08 3.44
C CYS A 121 -13.77 -0.24 2.19
N LYS A 122 -13.33 0.99 2.24
CA LYS A 122 -13.53 1.94 1.16
C LYS A 122 -12.36 2.91 1.15
N ASP A 123 -12.35 3.81 0.17
CA ASP A 123 -11.33 4.84 0.13
C ASP A 123 -11.32 5.58 1.47
N ASN A 124 -10.13 5.81 1.97
CA ASN A 124 -9.89 6.50 3.24
C ASN A 124 -10.24 5.67 4.48
N SER A 125 -10.55 4.38 4.34
CA SER A 125 -10.65 3.51 5.51
C SER A 125 -9.31 3.52 6.24
N LYS A 126 -9.35 3.55 7.55
CA LYS A 126 -8.13 3.61 8.35
C LYS A 126 -7.53 2.24 8.49
N VAL A 127 -6.22 2.15 8.26
CA VAL A 127 -5.47 0.92 8.37
C VAL A 127 -4.39 1.12 9.41
N ILE A 128 -4.43 0.34 10.47
CA ILE A 128 -3.44 0.44 11.54
C ILE A 128 -2.71 -0.87 11.64
N ILE A 129 -1.38 -0.81 11.49
CA ILE A 129 -0.52 -1.96 11.70
C ILE A 129 -0.11 -1.94 13.16
N LYS A 130 -0.37 -3.03 13.87
CA LYS A 130 -0.02 -3.13 15.28
C LYS A 130 1.35 -3.76 15.43
N VAL A 131 2.21 -3.12 16.20
CA VAL A 131 3.55 -3.62 16.45
C VAL A 131 3.57 -4.29 17.81
N SER A 132 3.86 -5.59 17.82
CA SER A 132 3.96 -6.35 19.06
C SER A 132 5.26 -6.04 19.76
N ASN A 133 5.23 -5.97 21.04
CA ASN A 133 6.44 -5.84 21.82
C ASN A 133 6.77 -7.13 22.54
#